data_639542c286a946062ca4ef5da1475407
#
_entry.id   639542c286a946062ca4ef5da1475407
#
_cell.length_a   1.000
_cell.length_b   1.000
_cell.length_c   1.000
_cell.angle_alpha   90.00
_cell.angle_beta   90.00
_cell.angle_gamma   90.00
#
_symmetry.space_group_name_H-M   'P 1'
#
loop_
_entity.id
_entity.type
_entity.pdbx_description
1 polymer ?
#
loop_
_entity_poly.entity_id
_entity_poly.type
_entity_poly.pdbx_seq_one_letter_code
_entity_poly.pdbx_strand_id
1 'polypeptide(L)'
;RKYGLKPGVCLYEPRSLPERFFQRYPTLRGARIDHPFRSRLPRYTMAQDHPVTRQHYRLAVQALMQAVPDLDAMSIWTNDSGGGFEHTASLYIGRNGGPFMIREWRSHDKIAEAAGKSIGKFLRNLREAAAGVNPDFKLSLRIEPFKVEHDHLKSELGRGVHWEGPSLLARGYALPYSHPHYPDQHGVAGGMFHCQMDEREKSELAKERAQGIEPILTYSPGPVWNQEPLIGIPWPRMIHARLTQLKDIGATMVSAMGGLANTTATPYWPNPAAIRAAQFTPDRPIADVLADEAVRFAGATHGPALAQAWTLFEEAVTWQPVVPLFCGFGFCWQRTWDRPLVPDIEAIPAAERFYYERQGCFQHNNPSINDLGRDVLFELISRPAADKMVPRFDRELLPRIAKAEKFVAATLKKCANDTQATAVFADLRDRLRGYRHWATTLRSVTAWCSGVYGYLESKTAAQKRRHEKFLQAAIDLEMENTRGLLDHFENSPTEFMVVSETGESTFIYGKNLGTHLRTKLRLMEKYRHRKPRIDRDILWRPAAGVPWPEGLDLKAD
;
A
#
# COMPACT_ATOMS: atom_id res chain seq x y z
N ARG A 1 -0.96 -20.13 -22.08
CA ARG A 1 -0.52 -20.77 -23.34
C ARG A 1 -1.03 -20.04 -24.57
N LYS A 2 -2.33 -19.75 -24.68
CA LYS A 2 -2.94 -19.08 -25.87
C LYS A 2 -2.24 -17.78 -26.26
N TYR A 3 -1.68 -17.04 -25.30
CA TYR A 3 -1.03 -15.75 -25.49
C TYR A 3 0.48 -15.78 -25.23
N GLY A 4 1.11 -16.93 -25.19
CA GLY A 4 2.53 -17.08 -24.87
C GLY A 4 2.89 -16.81 -23.39
N LEU A 5 1.90 -16.63 -22.52
CA LEU A 5 2.12 -16.39 -21.10
C LEU A 5 2.54 -17.68 -20.38
N LYS A 6 3.50 -17.53 -19.49
CA LYS A 6 3.97 -18.58 -18.60
C LYS A 6 3.37 -18.37 -17.21
N PRO A 7 2.82 -19.44 -16.58
CA PRO A 7 2.25 -19.33 -15.26
C PRO A 7 3.34 -19.17 -14.19
N GLY A 8 3.11 -18.28 -13.25
CA GLY A 8 3.93 -18.09 -12.05
C GLY A 8 3.07 -18.07 -10.81
N VAL A 9 3.66 -18.35 -9.66
CA VAL A 9 3.02 -18.23 -8.35
C VAL A 9 3.82 -17.32 -7.44
N CYS A 10 3.11 -16.43 -6.72
CA CYS A 10 3.69 -15.63 -5.65
C CYS A 10 3.22 -16.19 -4.32
N LEU A 11 4.15 -16.52 -3.44
CA LEU A 11 3.87 -17.12 -2.14
C LEU A 11 4.48 -16.30 -1.02
N TYR A 12 3.74 -16.21 0.08
CA TYR A 12 4.27 -15.70 1.34
C TYR A 12 4.86 -16.88 2.12
N GLU A 13 6.17 -17.04 2.07
CA GLU A 13 6.87 -18.16 2.70
C GLU A 13 8.05 -17.66 3.58
N PRO A 14 8.38 -18.36 4.67
CA PRO A 14 7.72 -19.56 5.20
C PRO A 14 6.38 -19.22 5.88
N ARG A 15 5.41 -20.12 5.74
CA ARG A 15 4.06 -19.96 6.30
C ARG A 15 4.01 -20.16 7.80
N SER A 16 3.12 -19.40 8.44
CA SER A 16 2.85 -19.55 9.86
C SER A 16 1.91 -20.70 10.16
N LEU A 17 2.12 -21.33 11.29
CA LEU A 17 1.28 -22.37 11.85
C LEU A 17 0.75 -21.94 13.22
N PRO A 18 -0.43 -22.47 13.63
CA PRO A 18 -0.99 -22.20 14.94
C PRO A 18 -0.09 -22.72 16.07
N GLU A 19 -0.09 -22.05 17.21
CA GLU A 19 0.68 -22.43 18.40
C GLU A 19 0.42 -23.89 18.83
N ARG A 20 -0.84 -24.37 18.73
CA ARG A 20 -1.21 -25.76 19.03
C ARG A 20 -0.41 -26.79 18.24
N PHE A 21 0.05 -26.45 17.03
CA PHE A 21 0.92 -27.31 16.24
C PHE A 21 2.28 -27.47 16.93
N PHE A 22 2.85 -26.37 17.40
CA PHE A 22 4.16 -26.37 18.06
C PHE A 22 4.11 -26.89 19.49
N GLN A 23 2.96 -26.86 20.15
CA GLN A 23 2.76 -27.58 21.41
C GLN A 23 2.92 -29.09 21.22
N ARG A 24 2.47 -29.60 20.07
CA ARG A 24 2.64 -31.02 19.72
C ARG A 24 4.02 -31.35 19.15
N TYR A 25 4.63 -30.41 18.43
CA TYR A 25 5.91 -30.58 17.75
C TYR A 25 6.88 -29.43 18.10
N PRO A 26 7.34 -29.34 19.35
CA PRO A 26 8.09 -28.16 19.81
C PRO A 26 9.45 -27.97 19.12
N THR A 27 10.09 -29.03 18.65
CA THR A 27 11.36 -28.96 17.91
C THR A 27 11.24 -28.34 16.52
N LEU A 28 10.02 -28.27 15.97
CA LEU A 28 9.76 -27.65 14.68
C LEU A 28 9.51 -26.15 14.79
N ARG A 29 9.39 -25.59 15.98
CA ARG A 29 9.11 -24.16 16.14
C ARG A 29 10.27 -23.31 15.64
N GLY A 30 10.00 -22.47 14.66
CA GLY A 30 10.93 -21.49 14.09
C GLY A 30 10.66 -20.06 14.56
N ALA A 31 10.92 -19.11 13.69
CA ALA A 31 10.79 -17.70 13.99
C ALA A 31 9.33 -17.24 14.17
N ARG A 32 9.16 -16.27 15.03
CA ARG A 32 7.87 -15.59 15.23
C ARG A 32 7.59 -14.68 14.03
N ILE A 33 6.36 -14.72 13.53
CA ILE A 33 5.94 -13.99 12.32
C ILE A 33 4.89 -12.91 12.62
N ASP A 34 4.16 -13.02 13.73
CA ASP A 34 3.16 -12.03 14.09
C ASP A 34 3.80 -10.77 14.69
N HIS A 35 3.22 -9.63 14.39
CA HIS A 35 3.65 -8.39 15.02
C HIS A 35 3.07 -8.28 16.44
N PRO A 36 3.89 -8.19 17.49
CA PRO A 36 3.43 -8.26 18.88
C PRO A 36 2.49 -7.11 19.26
N PHE A 37 2.59 -5.98 18.57
CA PHE A 37 1.75 -4.82 18.84
C PHE A 37 0.39 -4.86 18.15
N ARG A 38 0.18 -5.75 17.19
CA ARG A 38 -1.10 -5.87 16.48
C ARG A 38 -1.75 -7.24 16.63
N SER A 39 -1.02 -8.23 17.08
CA SER A 39 -1.54 -9.58 17.27
C SER A 39 -1.32 -10.06 18.69
N ARG A 40 -2.36 -10.59 19.31
CA ARG A 40 -2.30 -11.20 20.63
C ARG A 40 -2.03 -12.69 20.57
N LEU A 41 -2.22 -13.30 19.40
CA LEU A 41 -1.98 -14.72 19.18
C LEU A 41 -0.61 -14.89 18.53
N PRO A 42 0.38 -15.45 19.27
CA PRO A 42 1.67 -15.74 18.70
C PRO A 42 1.55 -16.69 17.51
N ARG A 43 2.26 -16.38 16.43
CA ARG A 43 2.36 -17.22 15.25
C ARG A 43 3.82 -17.45 14.92
N TYR A 44 4.13 -18.68 14.58
CA TYR A 44 5.49 -19.10 14.28
C TYR A 44 5.52 -19.83 12.94
N THR A 45 6.66 -19.82 12.30
CA THR A 45 6.95 -20.70 11.18
C THR A 45 7.59 -21.99 11.67
N MET A 46 7.73 -22.99 10.81
CA MET A 46 8.60 -24.11 11.10
C MET A 46 10.06 -23.69 10.97
N ALA A 47 10.93 -24.21 11.82
CA ALA A 47 12.38 -23.98 11.74
C ALA A 47 12.92 -24.50 10.40
N GLN A 48 13.46 -23.61 9.56
CA GLN A 48 13.84 -23.91 8.17
C GLN A 48 14.97 -24.94 8.07
N ASP A 49 15.88 -24.96 9.03
CA ASP A 49 16.98 -25.91 9.07
C ASP A 49 16.60 -27.31 9.56
N HIS A 50 15.39 -27.49 10.11
CA HIS A 50 14.94 -28.78 10.58
C HIS A 50 14.67 -29.74 9.39
N PRO A 51 15.19 -31.00 9.40
CA PRO A 51 15.03 -31.93 8.29
C PRO A 51 13.57 -32.18 7.88
N VAL A 52 12.67 -32.29 8.86
CA VAL A 52 11.22 -32.46 8.61
C VAL A 52 10.64 -31.26 7.88
N THR A 53 11.03 -30.04 8.25
CA THR A 53 10.59 -28.82 7.55
C THR A 53 11.05 -28.83 6.09
N ARG A 54 12.32 -29.14 5.85
CA ARG A 54 12.85 -29.22 4.49
C ARG A 54 12.13 -30.28 3.64
N GLN A 55 11.87 -31.46 4.21
CA GLN A 55 11.13 -32.51 3.54
C GLN A 55 9.68 -32.11 3.26
N HIS A 56 9.01 -31.46 4.22
CA HIS A 56 7.65 -30.95 4.03
C HIS A 56 7.56 -30.00 2.84
N TYR A 57 8.42 -28.99 2.79
CA TYR A 57 8.44 -28.03 1.70
C TYR A 57 8.84 -28.66 0.36
N ARG A 58 9.77 -29.61 0.35
CA ARG A 58 10.11 -30.36 -0.84
C ARG A 58 8.89 -31.09 -1.42
N LEU A 59 8.17 -31.82 -0.59
CA LEU A 59 6.97 -32.54 -1.00
C LEU A 59 5.84 -31.60 -1.45
N ALA A 60 5.66 -30.47 -0.75
CA ALA A 60 4.66 -29.47 -1.13
C ALA A 60 4.94 -28.85 -2.52
N VAL A 61 6.19 -28.50 -2.79
CA VAL A 61 6.59 -27.99 -4.10
C VAL A 61 6.48 -29.05 -5.18
N GLN A 62 6.90 -30.29 -4.92
CA GLN A 62 6.74 -31.39 -5.86
C GLN A 62 5.26 -31.65 -6.20
N ALA A 63 4.39 -31.67 -5.20
CA ALA A 63 2.95 -31.81 -5.43
C ALA A 63 2.37 -30.66 -6.26
N LEU A 64 2.79 -29.43 -6.00
CA LEU A 64 2.41 -28.26 -6.81
C LEU A 64 2.87 -28.40 -8.26
N MET A 65 4.11 -28.79 -8.47
CA MET A 65 4.68 -28.96 -9.82
C MET A 65 4.03 -30.13 -10.57
N GLN A 66 3.66 -31.21 -9.88
CA GLN A 66 2.90 -32.30 -10.48
C GLN A 66 1.48 -31.88 -10.89
N ALA A 67 0.83 -31.06 -10.06
CA ALA A 67 -0.51 -30.53 -10.35
C ALA A 67 -0.48 -29.48 -11.49
N VAL A 68 0.60 -28.72 -11.60
CA VAL A 68 0.80 -27.66 -12.60
C VAL A 68 2.20 -27.81 -13.24
N PRO A 69 2.40 -28.80 -14.14
CA PRO A 69 3.72 -29.08 -14.71
C PRO A 69 4.33 -27.91 -15.51
N ASP A 70 3.47 -27.04 -16.02
CA ASP A 70 3.88 -25.86 -16.79
C ASP A 70 4.22 -24.64 -15.92
N LEU A 71 4.20 -24.77 -14.61
CA LEU A 71 4.59 -23.68 -13.72
C LEU A 71 6.05 -23.29 -14.01
N ASP A 72 6.24 -22.04 -14.43
CA ASP A 72 7.56 -21.53 -14.88
C ASP A 72 8.33 -20.84 -13.75
N ALA A 73 7.62 -20.23 -12.81
CA ALA A 73 8.24 -19.40 -11.80
C ALA A 73 7.52 -19.42 -10.45
N MET A 74 8.29 -19.19 -9.39
CA MET A 74 7.80 -18.93 -8.04
C MET A 74 8.50 -17.69 -7.47
N SER A 75 7.72 -16.71 -7.05
CA SER A 75 8.22 -15.55 -6.32
C SER A 75 7.93 -15.72 -4.84
N ILE A 76 8.96 -15.62 -4.02
CA ILE A 76 8.84 -15.70 -2.56
C ILE A 76 8.82 -14.31 -1.98
N TRP A 77 7.74 -14.03 -1.30
CA TRP A 77 7.57 -12.83 -0.51
C TRP A 77 7.57 -13.17 0.98
N THR A 78 8.48 -12.56 1.74
CA THR A 78 8.73 -12.91 3.14
C THR A 78 7.98 -11.99 4.10
N ASN A 79 6.65 -11.92 3.98
CA ASN A 79 5.79 -11.16 4.90
C ASN A 79 6.27 -9.72 5.17
N ASP A 80 6.46 -8.92 4.13
CA ASP A 80 6.84 -7.49 4.16
C ASP A 80 8.12 -7.13 4.92
N SER A 81 8.47 -7.87 5.93
CA SER A 81 9.57 -7.55 6.86
C SER A 81 10.55 -8.70 7.06
N GLY A 82 10.50 -9.72 6.19
CA GLY A 82 11.27 -10.94 6.37
C GLY A 82 10.74 -11.83 7.50
N GLY A 83 9.52 -11.56 7.97
CA GLY A 83 8.89 -12.34 9.01
C GLY A 83 8.84 -13.82 8.64
N GLY A 84 9.18 -14.67 9.61
CA GLY A 84 9.27 -16.11 9.42
C GLY A 84 10.65 -16.65 9.20
N PHE A 85 11.60 -15.83 8.85
CA PHE A 85 13.04 -16.13 8.89
C PHE A 85 13.71 -15.47 10.09
N GLU A 86 14.74 -16.10 10.57
CA GLU A 86 15.63 -15.50 11.57
C GLU A 86 16.66 -14.63 10.83
N HIS A 87 16.59 -13.32 11.03
CA HIS A 87 17.56 -12.39 10.48
C HIS A 87 17.65 -11.08 11.27
N THR A 88 18.73 -10.34 11.08
CA THR A 88 19.09 -9.17 11.90
C THR A 88 18.19 -7.96 11.66
N ALA A 89 17.60 -7.83 10.47
CA ALA A 89 16.76 -6.69 10.11
C ALA A 89 15.26 -6.91 10.34
N SER A 90 14.84 -8.04 10.91
CA SER A 90 13.42 -8.32 11.17
C SER A 90 12.80 -7.24 12.05
N LEU A 91 11.65 -6.72 11.63
CA LEU A 91 10.84 -5.78 12.40
C LEU A 91 10.10 -6.46 13.56
N TYR A 92 9.98 -7.78 13.53
CA TYR A 92 9.23 -8.52 14.54
C TYR A 92 10.09 -8.89 15.73
N ILE A 93 9.49 -8.84 16.90
CA ILE A 93 10.10 -9.42 18.10
C ILE A 93 10.26 -10.91 17.83
N GLY A 94 11.48 -11.37 17.96
CA GLY A 94 11.79 -12.76 17.70
C GLY A 94 12.38 -12.99 16.33
N ARG A 95 13.11 -12.00 15.80
CA ARG A 95 14.12 -12.29 14.77
C ARG A 95 15.00 -13.47 15.16
N ASN A 96 15.13 -13.65 16.47
CA ASN A 96 15.70 -14.78 17.15
C ASN A 96 14.61 -15.55 17.92
N GLY A 97 13.36 -15.33 17.56
CA GLY A 97 12.24 -15.70 18.37
C GLY A 97 11.71 -17.05 17.97
N GLY A 98 12.02 -17.89 18.68
CA GLY A 98 11.61 -19.26 18.80
C GLY A 98 12.23 -19.78 20.08
N PRO A 99 12.17 -21.06 20.31
CA PRO A 99 12.83 -21.68 21.45
C PRO A 99 14.35 -21.56 21.41
N PHE A 100 14.88 -21.14 20.27
CA PHE A 100 16.31 -20.92 20.06
C PHE A 100 16.71 -19.49 20.42
N MET A 101 16.45 -19.08 21.63
CA MET A 101 17.03 -17.85 22.15
C MET A 101 18.54 -17.96 22.05
N ILE A 102 19.17 -16.87 21.59
CA ILE A 102 20.62 -16.79 21.57
C ILE A 102 21.10 -16.94 23.01
N ARG A 103 21.68 -18.09 23.29
CA ARG A 103 22.29 -18.37 24.62
C ARG A 103 23.63 -17.68 24.76
N GLU A 104 24.25 -17.33 23.64
CA GLU A 104 25.54 -16.66 23.58
C GLU A 104 25.43 -15.40 22.74
N TRP A 105 26.08 -14.35 23.20
CA TRP A 105 26.21 -13.14 22.40
C TRP A 105 26.99 -13.40 21.11
N ARG A 106 26.42 -12.98 19.98
CA ARG A 106 27.11 -12.99 18.69
C ARG A 106 26.99 -11.64 18.01
N SER A 107 28.00 -11.27 17.24
CA SER A 107 27.95 -10.05 16.44
C SER A 107 26.84 -10.13 15.39
N HIS A 108 26.37 -8.97 14.97
CA HIS A 108 25.36 -8.89 13.89
C HIS A 108 25.82 -9.60 12.63
N ASP A 109 27.10 -9.52 12.27
CA ASP A 109 27.66 -10.16 11.07
C ASP A 109 27.59 -11.69 11.17
N LYS A 110 27.92 -12.27 12.32
CA LYS A 110 27.80 -13.72 12.52
C LYS A 110 26.36 -14.21 12.50
N ILE A 111 25.43 -13.40 13.02
CA ILE A 111 24.00 -13.70 12.94
C ILE A 111 23.54 -13.60 11.49
N ALA A 112 23.96 -12.56 10.76
CA ALA A 112 23.65 -12.37 9.35
C ALA A 112 24.16 -13.52 8.47
N GLU A 113 25.39 -13.96 8.71
CA GLU A 113 25.98 -15.12 8.02
C GLU A 113 25.16 -16.39 8.25
N ALA A 114 24.84 -16.69 9.52
CA ALA A 114 24.05 -17.87 9.87
C ALA A 114 22.65 -17.82 9.28
N ALA A 115 22.00 -16.65 9.38
CA ALA A 115 20.67 -16.42 8.81
C ALA A 115 20.67 -16.54 7.27
N GLY A 116 21.65 -15.92 6.60
CA GLY A 116 21.80 -16.01 5.15
C GLY A 116 21.99 -17.44 4.67
N LYS A 117 22.81 -18.22 5.36
CA LYS A 117 23.01 -19.65 5.07
C LYS A 117 21.72 -20.47 5.25
N SER A 118 20.99 -20.25 6.33
CA SER A 118 19.72 -20.94 6.60
C SER A 118 18.67 -20.63 5.54
N ILE A 119 18.46 -19.34 5.25
CA ILE A 119 17.52 -18.88 4.23
C ILE A 119 17.91 -19.41 2.85
N GLY A 120 19.19 -19.32 2.50
CA GLY A 120 19.71 -19.84 1.22
C GLY A 120 19.47 -21.34 1.04
N LYS A 121 19.68 -22.13 2.09
CA LYS A 121 19.38 -23.58 2.07
C LYS A 121 17.90 -23.85 1.86
N PHE A 122 17.04 -23.08 2.53
CA PHE A 122 15.59 -23.20 2.36
C PHE A 122 15.18 -22.93 0.91
N LEU A 123 15.64 -21.83 0.33
CA LEU A 123 15.32 -21.45 -1.04
C LEU A 123 15.87 -22.44 -2.06
N ARG A 124 17.10 -22.93 -1.88
CA ARG A 124 17.65 -24.00 -2.73
C ARG A 124 16.79 -25.26 -2.69
N ASN A 125 16.34 -25.66 -1.50
CA ASN A 125 15.47 -26.82 -1.35
C ASN A 125 14.15 -26.69 -2.15
N LEU A 126 13.55 -25.49 -2.19
CA LEU A 126 12.35 -25.22 -3.01
C LEU A 126 12.69 -25.31 -4.50
N ARG A 127 13.76 -24.66 -4.93
CA ARG A 127 14.19 -24.67 -6.33
C ARG A 127 14.52 -26.08 -6.83
N GLU A 128 15.31 -26.84 -6.07
CA GLU A 128 15.67 -28.21 -6.43
C GLU A 128 14.45 -29.12 -6.53
N ALA A 129 13.47 -28.93 -5.62
CA ALA A 129 12.23 -29.69 -5.67
C ALA A 129 11.43 -29.40 -6.94
N ALA A 130 11.38 -28.14 -7.37
CA ALA A 130 10.71 -27.73 -8.60
C ALA A 130 11.49 -28.13 -9.85
N ALA A 131 12.80 -28.01 -9.85
CA ALA A 131 13.68 -28.36 -10.96
C ALA A 131 13.65 -29.85 -11.31
N GLY A 132 13.28 -30.71 -10.37
CA GLY A 132 13.01 -32.13 -10.62
C GLY A 132 11.86 -32.40 -11.59
N VAL A 133 10.95 -31.43 -11.79
CA VAL A 133 9.84 -31.51 -12.75
C VAL A 133 10.06 -30.55 -13.93
N ASN A 134 10.48 -29.33 -13.67
CA ASN A 134 10.81 -28.32 -14.68
C ASN A 134 12.24 -27.79 -14.45
N PRO A 135 13.24 -28.25 -15.21
CA PRO A 135 14.63 -27.83 -15.05
C PRO A 135 14.86 -26.32 -15.21
N ASP A 136 14.04 -25.66 -16.02
CA ASP A 136 14.11 -24.23 -16.29
C ASP A 136 13.33 -23.37 -15.27
N PHE A 137 12.83 -24.00 -14.21
CA PHE A 137 12.06 -23.33 -13.18
C PHE A 137 12.82 -22.18 -12.52
N LYS A 138 12.15 -21.04 -12.45
CA LYS A 138 12.73 -19.80 -11.89
C LYS A 138 12.21 -19.57 -10.48
N LEU A 139 13.12 -19.31 -9.57
CA LEU A 139 12.81 -18.85 -8.22
C LEU A 139 13.22 -17.40 -8.09
N SER A 140 12.33 -16.54 -7.64
CA SER A 140 12.66 -15.18 -7.24
C SER A 140 12.43 -14.95 -5.75
N LEU A 141 13.24 -14.10 -5.16
CA LEU A 141 13.13 -13.67 -3.77
C LEU A 141 13.09 -12.16 -3.70
N ARG A 142 12.13 -11.61 -3.02
CA ARG A 142 12.12 -10.21 -2.65
C ARG A 142 13.16 -9.96 -1.56
N ILE A 143 14.21 -9.23 -1.90
CA ILE A 143 15.38 -9.04 -1.04
C ILE A 143 15.30 -7.83 -0.11
N GLU A 144 14.35 -6.98 -0.31
CA GLU A 144 14.17 -5.72 0.42
C GLU A 144 14.18 -5.86 1.97
N PRO A 145 13.61 -6.93 2.57
CA PRO A 145 13.69 -7.14 4.01
C PRO A 145 15.09 -7.46 4.50
N PHE A 146 15.93 -8.02 3.65
CA PHE A 146 17.28 -8.45 4.02
C PHE A 146 18.29 -7.33 3.73
N LYS A 147 19.14 -7.03 4.69
CA LYS A 147 20.14 -5.95 4.57
C LYS A 147 21.55 -6.49 4.77
N VAL A 148 21.86 -6.86 5.99
CA VAL A 148 23.18 -7.39 6.36
C VAL A 148 23.37 -8.82 5.84
N GLU A 149 22.28 -9.56 5.72
CA GLU A 149 22.25 -10.93 5.21
C GLU A 149 22.43 -11.03 3.69
N HIS A 150 22.30 -9.92 2.97
CA HIS A 150 22.18 -9.88 1.52
C HIS A 150 23.34 -10.60 0.78
N ASP A 151 24.59 -10.32 1.15
CA ASP A 151 25.75 -10.94 0.49
C ASP A 151 25.86 -12.43 0.82
N HIS A 152 25.50 -12.82 2.03
CA HIS A 152 25.47 -14.24 2.43
C HIS A 152 24.39 -15.01 1.68
N LEU A 153 23.19 -14.40 1.50
CA LEU A 153 22.13 -14.98 0.69
C LEU A 153 22.56 -15.19 -0.77
N LYS A 154 23.18 -14.19 -1.38
CA LYS A 154 23.65 -14.27 -2.78
C LYS A 154 24.65 -15.41 -2.97
N SER A 155 25.62 -15.54 -2.07
CA SER A 155 26.62 -16.60 -2.14
C SER A 155 26.02 -18.01 -2.02
N GLU A 156 24.91 -18.14 -1.28
CA GLU A 156 24.25 -19.42 -1.05
C GLU A 156 23.31 -19.85 -2.20
N LEU A 157 22.71 -18.91 -2.93
CA LEU A 157 21.73 -19.22 -3.96
C LEU A 157 22.34 -19.53 -5.33
N GLY A 158 23.48 -18.97 -5.64
CA GLY A 158 24.14 -19.19 -6.90
C GLY A 158 23.33 -18.73 -8.13
N ARG A 159 23.71 -19.21 -9.32
CA ARG A 159 23.03 -18.86 -10.57
C ARG A 159 21.64 -19.48 -10.63
N GLY A 160 20.67 -18.74 -11.19
CA GLY A 160 19.29 -19.21 -11.46
C GLY A 160 18.28 -18.86 -10.38
N VAL A 161 18.66 -18.05 -9.40
CA VAL A 161 17.70 -17.35 -8.54
C VAL A 161 17.68 -15.88 -8.92
N HIS A 162 16.48 -15.38 -9.17
CA HIS A 162 16.27 -13.98 -9.49
C HIS A 162 16.04 -13.21 -8.19
N TRP A 163 16.71 -12.08 -8.06
CA TRP A 163 16.45 -11.15 -6.99
C TRP A 163 15.39 -10.17 -7.43
N GLU A 164 14.28 -10.14 -6.72
CA GLU A 164 13.32 -9.07 -6.87
C GLU A 164 13.87 -7.86 -6.10
N GLY A 165 14.46 -6.99 -6.87
CA GLY A 165 15.22 -5.84 -6.38
C GLY A 165 14.35 -4.67 -5.96
N PRO A 166 14.99 -3.55 -5.68
CA PRO A 166 14.35 -2.39 -5.17
C PRO A 166 13.14 -2.00 -5.99
N SER A 167 12.03 -1.95 -5.30
CA SER A 167 10.79 -1.44 -5.83
C SER A 167 10.85 0.08 -5.87
N LEU A 168 10.70 0.67 -7.04
CA LEU A 168 10.44 2.11 -7.18
C LEU A 168 9.17 2.54 -6.41
N LEU A 169 8.42 1.57 -5.92
CA LEU A 169 7.18 1.73 -5.21
C LEU A 169 7.30 1.40 -3.72
N ALA A 170 7.78 0.21 -3.41
CA ALA A 170 7.75 -0.31 -2.05
C ALA A 170 8.79 0.34 -1.14
N ARG A 171 9.72 1.08 -1.70
CA ARG A 171 10.71 1.81 -0.92
C ARG A 171 10.20 3.08 -0.25
N GLY A 172 8.94 3.38 -0.41
CA GLY A 172 8.29 4.41 0.38
C GLY A 172 8.50 4.29 1.89
N TYR A 173 8.96 3.15 2.40
CA TYR A 173 9.24 2.98 3.83
C TYR A 173 10.57 3.53 4.30
N ALA A 174 11.56 3.65 3.45
CA ALA A 174 12.92 3.84 3.92
C ALA A 174 13.83 4.70 3.03
N LEU A 175 13.36 5.16 1.88
CA LEU A 175 14.18 5.97 1.00
C LEU A 175 13.80 7.43 1.04
N PRO A 176 14.79 8.31 1.02
CA PRO A 176 14.55 9.68 0.68
C PRO A 176 14.04 9.72 -0.75
N TYR A 177 12.76 9.92 -0.92
CA TYR A 177 12.21 10.28 -2.20
C TYR A 177 11.78 11.74 -2.12
N SER A 178 12.03 12.45 -3.17
CA SER A 178 11.58 13.84 -3.29
C SER A 178 10.29 13.89 -4.08
N HIS A 179 9.29 14.52 -3.50
CA HIS A 179 8.07 14.85 -4.22
C HIS A 179 8.41 15.87 -5.33
N PRO A 180 7.89 15.72 -6.57
CA PRO A 180 8.26 16.60 -7.68
C PRO A 180 8.01 18.10 -7.42
N HIS A 181 7.01 18.44 -6.61
CA HIS A 181 6.65 19.81 -6.30
C HIS A 181 6.88 20.21 -4.83
N TYR A 182 7.14 19.25 -3.94
CA TYR A 182 7.30 19.48 -2.51
C TYR A 182 8.56 18.78 -1.99
N PRO A 183 9.74 19.36 -2.20
CA PRO A 183 11.01 18.71 -1.87
C PRO A 183 11.19 18.45 -0.37
N ASP A 184 10.40 19.10 0.49
CA ASP A 184 10.36 18.84 1.93
C ASP A 184 9.45 17.65 2.31
N GLN A 185 8.72 17.08 1.37
CA GLN A 185 7.95 15.87 1.58
C GLN A 185 8.76 14.62 1.22
N HIS A 186 9.08 13.86 2.25
CA HIS A 186 9.73 12.57 2.15
C HIS A 186 8.81 11.52 2.76
N GLY A 187 8.89 10.30 2.30
CA GLY A 187 8.28 9.20 3.04
C GLY A 187 7.39 8.28 2.29
N VAL A 188 6.79 7.46 3.11
CA VAL A 188 6.26 6.16 2.87
C VAL A 188 5.27 6.06 1.73
N ALA A 189 4.49 7.05 1.51
CA ALA A 189 3.39 6.94 0.58
C ALA A 189 3.69 7.61 -0.77
N GLY A 190 4.92 8.08 -0.96
CA GLY A 190 5.28 8.83 -2.15
C GLY A 190 5.81 8.01 -3.31
N GLY A 191 5.83 6.71 -3.20
CA GLY A 191 6.36 5.84 -4.25
C GLY A 191 5.73 6.06 -5.61
N MET A 192 4.48 6.49 -5.68
CA MET A 192 3.82 6.81 -6.94
C MET A 192 4.51 7.95 -7.72
N PHE A 193 5.13 8.90 -7.04
CA PHE A 193 5.84 10.03 -7.66
C PHE A 193 7.30 9.73 -7.98
N HIS A 194 7.81 8.60 -7.53
CA HIS A 194 9.20 8.23 -7.71
C HIS A 194 9.42 7.69 -9.13
N CYS A 195 9.85 8.54 -10.02
CA CYS A 195 10.11 8.20 -11.42
C CYS A 195 11.60 8.01 -11.75
N GLN A 196 12.47 8.22 -10.77
CA GLN A 196 13.92 8.09 -10.98
C GLN A 196 14.55 7.24 -9.89
N MET A 197 15.48 6.38 -10.26
CA MET A 197 16.33 5.69 -9.31
C MET A 197 17.41 6.62 -8.79
N ASP A 198 17.72 6.51 -7.50
CA ASP A 198 18.88 7.18 -6.94
C ASP A 198 20.20 6.47 -7.36
N GLU A 199 21.32 7.17 -7.20
CA GLU A 199 22.62 6.64 -7.61
C GLU A 199 23.07 5.43 -6.79
N ARG A 200 22.60 5.30 -5.57
CA ARG A 200 22.86 4.13 -4.72
C ARG A 200 22.18 2.90 -5.30
N GLU A 201 20.91 3.03 -5.70
CA GLU A 201 20.17 1.94 -6.33
C GLU A 201 20.83 1.50 -7.63
N LYS A 202 21.22 2.45 -8.48
CA LYS A 202 21.95 2.16 -9.72
C LYS A 202 23.26 1.43 -9.45
N SER A 203 24.02 1.87 -8.43
CA SER A 203 25.28 1.23 -8.03
C SER A 203 25.05 -0.21 -7.53
N GLU A 204 24.03 -0.45 -6.71
CA GLU A 204 23.72 -1.80 -6.22
C GLU A 204 23.32 -2.74 -7.38
N LEU A 205 22.49 -2.27 -8.30
CA LEU A 205 22.12 -3.04 -9.49
C LEU A 205 23.30 -3.35 -10.40
N ALA A 206 24.23 -2.39 -10.57
CA ALA A 206 25.45 -2.62 -11.34
C ALA A 206 26.33 -3.71 -10.70
N LYS A 207 26.47 -3.70 -9.37
CA LYS A 207 27.19 -4.74 -8.63
C LYS A 207 26.55 -6.12 -8.78
N GLU A 208 25.23 -6.19 -8.72
CA GLU A 208 24.48 -7.44 -8.89
C GLU A 208 24.70 -8.03 -10.29
N ARG A 209 24.63 -7.20 -11.32
CA ARG A 209 24.89 -7.63 -12.70
C ARG A 209 26.32 -8.11 -12.91
N ALA A 210 27.30 -7.41 -12.32
CA ALA A 210 28.69 -7.84 -12.37
C ALA A 210 28.91 -9.24 -11.75
N GLN A 211 28.02 -9.66 -10.86
CA GLN A 211 27.98 -11.00 -10.26
C GLN A 211 27.16 -12.01 -11.06
N GLY A 212 26.57 -11.61 -12.20
CA GLY A 212 25.73 -12.47 -13.03
C GLY A 212 24.32 -12.65 -12.48
N ILE A 213 23.90 -11.79 -11.56
CA ILE A 213 22.54 -11.76 -11.02
C ILE A 213 21.72 -10.80 -11.87
N GLU A 214 20.59 -11.27 -12.38
CA GLU A 214 19.64 -10.44 -13.12
C GLU A 214 18.54 -9.96 -12.18
N PRO A 215 18.49 -8.67 -11.84
CA PRO A 215 17.48 -8.14 -10.94
C PRO A 215 16.13 -8.03 -11.63
N ILE A 216 15.09 -8.41 -10.92
CA ILE A 216 13.70 -8.06 -11.26
C ILE A 216 13.35 -6.78 -10.52
N LEU A 217 12.93 -5.75 -11.23
CA LEU A 217 12.57 -4.48 -10.63
C LEU A 217 11.06 -4.32 -10.54
N THR A 218 10.59 -3.93 -9.37
CA THR A 218 9.14 -3.79 -9.13
C THR A 218 8.68 -2.37 -9.43
N TYR A 219 7.54 -2.25 -10.09
CA TYR A 219 6.83 -0.98 -10.26
C TYR A 219 5.32 -1.17 -10.01
N SER A 220 4.61 -0.07 -9.76
CA SER A 220 3.15 -0.11 -9.70
C SER A 220 2.54 0.56 -10.93
N PRO A 221 1.65 -0.12 -11.63
CA PRO A 221 0.93 0.41 -12.77
C PRO A 221 -0.31 1.25 -12.41
N GLY A 222 -0.69 1.26 -11.15
CA GLY A 222 -1.91 1.93 -10.68
C GLY A 222 -1.73 2.71 -9.39
N PRO A 223 -2.82 3.22 -8.83
CA PRO A 223 -2.79 3.92 -7.55
C PRO A 223 -2.27 3.01 -6.46
N VAL A 224 -1.41 3.54 -5.63
CA VAL A 224 -0.82 2.85 -4.51
C VAL A 224 -0.95 3.74 -3.32
N TRP A 225 -1.34 3.18 -2.25
CA TRP A 225 -1.41 3.68 -0.90
C TRP A 225 -1.92 5.12 -0.69
N ASN A 226 -1.54 6.06 -1.55
CA ASN A 226 -2.01 7.44 -1.49
C ASN A 226 -3.31 7.71 -2.22
N GLN A 227 -3.76 6.77 -3.03
CA GLN A 227 -4.98 6.90 -3.83
C GLN A 227 -5.92 5.71 -3.67
N GLU A 228 -5.50 4.63 -3.02
CA GLU A 228 -6.42 3.55 -2.70
C GLU A 228 -7.54 4.02 -1.78
N PRO A 229 -8.76 3.67 -2.05
CA PRO A 229 -9.23 2.57 -2.91
C PRO A 229 -9.58 2.96 -4.35
N LEU A 230 -9.23 4.15 -4.81
CA LEU A 230 -9.59 4.64 -6.15
C LEU A 230 -8.96 3.78 -7.25
N ILE A 231 -9.68 3.59 -8.35
CA ILE A 231 -9.21 2.89 -9.55
C ILE A 231 -9.44 3.72 -10.81
N GLY A 232 -8.68 3.43 -11.84
CA GLY A 232 -8.81 4.09 -13.14
C GLY A 232 -8.29 5.53 -13.18
N ILE A 233 -7.50 5.95 -12.19
CA ILE A 233 -6.87 7.27 -12.18
C ILE A 233 -5.80 7.31 -13.30
N PRO A 234 -5.86 8.25 -14.24
CA PRO A 234 -4.89 8.36 -15.32
C PRO A 234 -3.59 9.02 -14.84
N TRP A 235 -2.47 8.32 -15.02
CA TRP A 235 -1.11 8.83 -14.84
C TRP A 235 -0.09 8.11 -15.74
N PRO A 236 -0.43 8.00 -17.04
CA PRO A 236 0.33 7.20 -17.98
C PRO A 236 1.73 7.73 -18.23
N ARG A 237 1.97 9.07 -18.16
CA ARG A 237 3.30 9.65 -18.37
C ARG A 237 4.23 9.33 -17.23
N MET A 238 3.72 9.30 -15.99
CA MET A 238 4.49 8.92 -14.82
C MET A 238 4.92 7.44 -14.89
N ILE A 239 4.01 6.55 -15.32
CA ILE A 239 4.34 5.13 -15.56
C ILE A 239 5.39 5.00 -16.65
N HIS A 240 5.20 5.68 -17.77
CA HIS A 240 6.14 5.66 -18.88
C HIS A 240 7.54 6.13 -18.43
N ALA A 241 7.62 7.24 -17.70
CA ALA A 241 8.89 7.75 -17.17
C ALA A 241 9.61 6.72 -16.27
N ARG A 242 8.87 5.99 -15.43
CA ARG A 242 9.43 4.90 -14.61
C ARG A 242 9.98 3.77 -15.48
N LEU A 243 9.19 3.31 -16.42
CA LEU A 243 9.58 2.20 -17.29
C LEU A 243 10.76 2.57 -18.19
N THR A 244 10.83 3.84 -18.62
CA THR A 244 12.01 4.36 -19.32
C THR A 244 13.25 4.30 -18.43
N GLN A 245 13.16 4.72 -17.19
CA GLN A 245 14.28 4.60 -16.23
C GLN A 245 14.73 3.14 -16.05
N LEU A 246 13.79 2.20 -15.95
CA LEU A 246 14.11 0.78 -15.86
C LEU A 246 14.82 0.27 -17.11
N LYS A 247 14.42 0.72 -18.31
CA LYS A 247 15.10 0.45 -19.57
C LYS A 247 16.51 1.03 -19.58
N ASP A 248 16.67 2.31 -19.20
CA ASP A 248 17.96 3.01 -19.25
C ASP A 248 19.02 2.38 -18.34
N ILE A 249 18.62 1.83 -17.22
CA ILE A 249 19.52 1.03 -16.37
C ILE A 249 19.67 -0.41 -16.86
N GLY A 250 19.06 -0.77 -18.01
CA GLY A 250 19.16 -2.06 -18.66
C GLY A 250 18.39 -3.17 -17.94
N ALA A 251 17.32 -2.89 -17.22
CA ALA A 251 16.45 -3.92 -16.65
C ALA A 251 15.80 -4.73 -17.78
N THR A 252 15.93 -6.05 -17.72
CA THR A 252 15.33 -6.98 -18.69
C THR A 252 14.04 -7.58 -18.19
N MET A 253 13.83 -7.58 -16.87
CA MET A 253 12.61 -8.04 -16.23
C MET A 253 12.06 -7.01 -15.24
N VAL A 254 10.75 -6.85 -15.26
CA VAL A 254 10.02 -6.00 -14.32
C VAL A 254 8.87 -6.77 -13.70
N SER A 255 8.59 -6.49 -12.44
CA SER A 255 7.44 -7.01 -11.71
C SER A 255 6.43 -5.90 -11.49
N ALA A 256 5.20 -6.10 -11.94
CA ALA A 256 4.10 -5.20 -11.64
C ALA A 256 3.45 -5.60 -10.32
N MET A 257 3.40 -4.67 -9.35
CA MET A 257 2.80 -4.90 -8.06
C MET A 257 1.62 -3.97 -7.80
N GLY A 258 0.45 -4.56 -7.56
CA GLY A 258 -0.77 -3.81 -7.24
C GLY A 258 -1.29 -2.93 -8.38
N GLY A 259 -2.36 -2.20 -8.11
CA GLY A 259 -2.86 -1.12 -8.96
C GLY A 259 -3.39 -1.49 -10.33
N LEU A 260 -3.36 -2.75 -10.75
CA LEU A 260 -4.03 -3.21 -11.96
C LEU A 260 -5.50 -3.50 -11.64
N ALA A 261 -6.38 -2.70 -12.23
CA ALA A 261 -7.80 -3.00 -12.27
C ALA A 261 -8.12 -3.79 -13.53
N ASN A 262 -9.18 -4.60 -13.48
CA ASN A 262 -9.64 -5.27 -14.68
C ASN A 262 -10.22 -4.27 -15.68
N THR A 263 -10.23 -4.64 -16.97
CA THR A 263 -10.71 -3.77 -18.05
C THR A 263 -12.21 -3.47 -17.96
N THR A 264 -12.98 -4.29 -17.27
CA THR A 264 -14.41 -4.06 -17.07
C THR A 264 -14.63 -2.89 -16.10
N ALA A 265 -13.89 -2.87 -14.99
CA ALA A 265 -13.96 -1.80 -14.01
C ALA A 265 -13.29 -0.49 -14.50
N THR A 266 -12.34 -0.58 -15.43
CA THR A 266 -11.59 0.58 -15.95
C THR A 266 -11.50 0.58 -17.48
N PRO A 267 -12.65 0.64 -18.20
CA PRO A 267 -12.70 0.42 -19.65
C PRO A 267 -11.93 1.45 -20.46
N TYR A 268 -11.77 2.67 -19.97
CA TYR A 268 -11.15 3.79 -20.68
C TYR A 268 -9.86 4.29 -20.02
N TRP A 269 -9.17 3.41 -19.30
CA TRP A 269 -7.98 3.76 -18.56
C TRP A 269 -6.72 3.78 -19.44
N PRO A 270 -5.95 4.90 -19.50
CA PRO A 270 -4.81 5.02 -20.43
C PRO A 270 -3.53 4.34 -19.92
N ASN A 271 -3.42 4.02 -18.63
CA ASN A 271 -2.18 3.49 -18.05
C ASN A 271 -1.69 2.19 -18.73
N PRO A 272 -2.57 1.22 -19.09
CA PRO A 272 -2.13 0.03 -19.83
C PRO A 272 -1.50 0.32 -21.19
N ALA A 273 -1.90 1.42 -21.86
CA ALA A 273 -1.28 1.82 -23.12
C ALA A 273 0.18 2.27 -22.93
N ALA A 274 0.46 3.02 -21.85
CA ALA A 274 1.82 3.41 -21.49
C ALA A 274 2.71 2.20 -21.19
N ILE A 275 2.18 1.19 -20.49
CA ILE A 275 2.89 -0.06 -20.19
C ILE A 275 3.20 -0.82 -21.48
N ARG A 276 2.21 -1.01 -22.35
CA ARG A 276 2.40 -1.67 -23.65
C ARG A 276 3.43 -0.94 -24.51
N ALA A 277 3.36 0.38 -24.57
CA ALA A 277 4.30 1.18 -25.34
C ALA A 277 5.74 1.00 -24.84
N ALA A 278 5.97 1.06 -23.52
CA ALA A 278 7.28 0.85 -22.94
C ALA A 278 7.86 -0.56 -23.22
N GLN A 279 6.99 -1.58 -23.31
CA GLN A 279 7.40 -2.96 -23.55
C GLN A 279 7.63 -3.28 -25.03
N PHE A 280 6.79 -2.80 -25.93
CA PHE A 280 6.75 -3.23 -27.33
C PHE A 280 7.21 -2.16 -28.33
N THR A 281 7.09 -0.89 -27.96
CA THR A 281 7.49 0.26 -28.81
C THR A 281 8.18 1.34 -27.95
N PRO A 282 9.28 1.02 -27.26
CA PRO A 282 9.86 1.89 -26.23
C PRO A 282 10.36 3.23 -26.78
N ASP A 283 10.64 3.31 -28.08
CA ASP A 283 11.15 4.53 -28.73
C ASP A 283 10.02 5.44 -29.25
N ARG A 284 8.77 4.99 -29.16
CA ARG A 284 7.62 5.78 -29.57
C ARG A 284 7.29 6.85 -28.50
N PRO A 285 7.13 8.13 -28.88
CA PRO A 285 6.75 9.18 -27.96
C PRO A 285 5.44 8.86 -27.25
N ILE A 286 5.42 8.98 -25.92
CA ILE A 286 4.21 8.69 -25.12
C ILE A 286 3.02 9.57 -25.50
N ALA A 287 3.28 10.79 -25.98
CA ALA A 287 2.22 11.69 -26.46
C ALA A 287 1.44 11.09 -27.63
N ASP A 288 2.15 10.45 -28.59
CA ASP A 288 1.54 9.83 -29.78
C ASP A 288 0.76 8.56 -29.38
N VAL A 289 1.29 7.78 -28.43
CA VAL A 289 0.59 6.60 -27.88
C VAL A 289 -0.72 7.00 -27.23
N LEU A 290 -0.72 8.07 -26.46
CA LEU A 290 -1.92 8.56 -25.77
C LEU A 290 -2.91 9.22 -26.73
N ALA A 291 -2.43 9.86 -27.80
CA ALA A 291 -3.30 10.41 -28.84
C ALA A 291 -4.07 9.30 -29.56
N ASP A 292 -3.37 8.23 -29.97
CA ASP A 292 -4.02 7.08 -30.62
C ASP A 292 -5.02 6.39 -29.68
N GLU A 293 -4.64 6.18 -28.42
CA GLU A 293 -5.50 5.54 -27.43
C GLU A 293 -6.75 6.41 -27.16
N ALA A 294 -6.60 7.72 -27.14
CA ALA A 294 -7.71 8.64 -26.98
C ALA A 294 -8.68 8.61 -28.19
N VAL A 295 -8.13 8.53 -29.40
CA VAL A 295 -8.93 8.34 -30.61
C VAL A 295 -9.65 7.00 -30.62
N ARG A 296 -8.98 5.94 -30.16
CA ARG A 296 -9.60 4.61 -30.03
C ARG A 296 -10.79 4.60 -29.08
N PHE A 297 -10.72 5.38 -27.98
CA PHE A 297 -11.81 5.44 -26.99
C PHE A 297 -12.92 6.42 -27.40
N ALA A 298 -12.57 7.63 -27.81
CA ALA A 298 -13.53 8.72 -28.01
C ALA A 298 -13.73 9.15 -29.48
N GLY A 299 -13.18 8.36 -30.43
CA GLY A 299 -13.25 8.70 -31.87
C GLY A 299 -12.33 9.85 -32.26
N ALA A 300 -12.14 10.05 -33.58
CA ALA A 300 -11.24 11.08 -34.12
C ALA A 300 -11.65 12.50 -33.68
N THR A 301 -12.95 12.76 -33.60
CA THR A 301 -13.49 14.09 -33.24
C THR A 301 -13.21 14.48 -31.83
N HIS A 302 -13.34 13.54 -30.87
CA HIS A 302 -13.27 13.80 -29.44
C HIS A 302 -11.98 13.28 -28.78
N GLY A 303 -11.17 12.48 -29.48
CA GLY A 303 -9.89 11.96 -29.00
C GLY A 303 -8.93 13.03 -28.52
N PRO A 304 -8.68 14.13 -29.25
CA PRO A 304 -7.81 15.21 -28.78
C PRO A 304 -8.26 15.82 -27.45
N ALA A 305 -9.57 15.96 -27.25
CA ALA A 305 -10.11 16.44 -25.99
C ALA A 305 -9.93 15.42 -24.83
N LEU A 306 -10.02 14.12 -25.12
CA LEU A 306 -9.75 13.08 -24.13
C LEU A 306 -8.27 13.07 -23.70
N ALA A 307 -7.34 13.15 -24.65
CA ALA A 307 -5.91 13.24 -24.38
C ALA A 307 -5.59 14.47 -23.51
N GLN A 308 -6.24 15.60 -23.79
CA GLN A 308 -6.12 16.81 -22.95
C GLN A 308 -6.71 16.62 -21.56
N ALA A 309 -7.86 15.94 -21.43
CA ALA A 309 -8.48 15.65 -20.15
C ALA A 309 -7.59 14.76 -19.26
N TRP A 310 -6.97 13.71 -19.83
CA TRP A 310 -5.97 12.91 -19.12
C TRP A 310 -4.76 13.73 -18.67
N THR A 311 -4.29 14.64 -19.53
CA THR A 311 -3.18 15.54 -19.19
C THR A 311 -3.52 16.41 -17.97
N LEU A 312 -4.71 17.00 -17.95
CA LEU A 312 -5.15 17.84 -16.84
C LEU A 312 -5.34 17.03 -15.54
N PHE A 313 -5.83 15.80 -15.66
CA PHE A 313 -5.99 14.94 -14.49
C PHE A 313 -4.63 14.48 -13.93
N GLU A 314 -3.74 13.99 -14.79
CA GLU A 314 -2.39 13.59 -14.38
C GLU A 314 -1.60 14.77 -13.79
N GLU A 315 -1.72 15.97 -14.36
CA GLU A 315 -1.15 17.18 -13.79
C GLU A 315 -1.64 17.40 -12.35
N ALA A 316 -2.96 17.29 -12.12
CA ALA A 316 -3.51 17.40 -10.77
C ALA A 316 -2.92 16.34 -9.82
N VAL A 317 -2.81 15.08 -10.27
CA VAL A 317 -2.23 13.98 -9.48
C VAL A 317 -0.80 14.30 -9.05
N THR A 318 0.02 14.89 -9.92
CA THR A 318 1.42 15.23 -9.57
C THR A 318 1.55 16.26 -8.46
N TRP A 319 0.51 17.06 -8.21
CA TRP A 319 0.44 18.05 -7.15
C TRP A 319 -0.19 17.55 -5.85
N GLN A 320 -0.53 16.26 -5.76
CA GLN A 320 -1.12 15.70 -4.55
C GLN A 320 -0.11 15.68 -3.41
N PRO A 321 -0.35 16.39 -2.29
CA PRO A 321 0.49 16.27 -1.11
C PRO A 321 0.43 14.85 -0.54
N VAL A 322 1.55 14.36 -0.06
CA VAL A 322 1.63 13.06 0.61
C VAL A 322 1.20 13.21 2.06
N VAL A 323 0.04 12.64 2.39
CA VAL A 323 -0.43 12.55 3.76
C VAL A 323 0.02 11.21 4.33
N PRO A 324 0.80 11.19 5.42
CA PRO A 324 1.24 9.95 6.02
C PRO A 324 0.06 9.26 6.73
N LEU A 325 -0.37 8.14 6.18
CA LEU A 325 -1.48 7.33 6.70
C LEU A 325 -1.02 5.96 7.22
N PHE A 326 0.26 5.65 7.07
CA PHE A 326 0.82 4.38 7.51
C PHE A 326 1.56 4.52 8.83
N CYS A 327 1.20 3.68 9.78
CA CYS A 327 1.89 3.52 11.04
C CYS A 327 2.75 2.25 11.02
N GLY A 328 4.08 2.41 11.00
CA GLY A 328 5.01 1.29 11.09
C GLY A 328 4.92 0.54 12.42
N PHE A 329 4.61 1.26 13.48
CA PHE A 329 4.31 0.70 14.78
C PHE A 329 2.89 0.13 14.78
N GLY A 330 2.78 -1.18 14.90
CA GLY A 330 1.50 -1.87 14.75
C GLY A 330 1.14 -2.21 13.31
N PHE A 331 1.89 -1.73 12.33
CA PHE A 331 1.72 -2.01 10.91
C PHE A 331 0.29 -1.80 10.44
N CYS A 332 -0.22 -0.59 10.60
CA CYS A 332 -1.59 -0.26 10.23
C CYS A 332 -1.66 0.96 9.30
N TRP A 333 -2.66 0.92 8.42
CA TRP A 333 -3.05 2.05 7.58
C TRP A 333 -4.27 2.74 8.16
N GLN A 334 -4.28 4.05 8.12
CA GLN A 334 -5.41 4.82 8.59
C GLN A 334 -6.41 5.02 7.45
N ARG A 335 -7.60 4.51 7.63
CA ARG A 335 -8.73 4.76 6.74
C ARG A 335 -9.32 6.11 7.10
N THR A 336 -9.62 6.90 6.10
CA THR A 336 -10.03 8.29 6.32
C THR A 336 -11.45 8.60 5.86
N TRP A 337 -11.95 7.90 4.84
CA TRP A 337 -13.27 8.19 4.29
C TRP A 337 -14.40 7.94 5.27
N ASP A 338 -14.34 6.86 6.02
CA ASP A 338 -15.35 6.50 7.02
C ASP A 338 -15.02 6.97 8.44
N ARG A 339 -13.84 7.59 8.64
CA ARG A 339 -13.43 8.08 9.95
C ARG A 339 -14.12 9.41 10.30
N PRO A 340 -14.80 9.53 11.47
CA PRO A 340 -15.36 10.81 11.91
C PRO A 340 -14.23 11.77 12.33
N LEU A 341 -14.30 13.00 11.84
CA LEU A 341 -13.40 14.08 12.25
C LEU A 341 -14.13 14.93 13.30
N VAL A 342 -13.85 14.68 14.56
CA VAL A 342 -14.43 15.38 15.71
C VAL A 342 -13.32 15.92 16.62
N PRO A 343 -13.55 17.00 17.37
CA PRO A 343 -12.49 17.60 18.19
C PRO A 343 -11.97 16.69 19.31
N ASP A 344 -12.80 15.79 19.81
CA ASP A 344 -12.48 14.79 20.82
C ASP A 344 -13.00 13.42 20.37
N ILE A 345 -12.12 12.63 19.78
CA ILE A 345 -12.45 11.29 19.28
C ILE A 345 -12.82 10.34 20.44
N GLU A 346 -12.26 10.57 21.61
CA GLU A 346 -12.53 9.77 22.80
C GLU A 346 -13.93 9.99 23.38
N ALA A 347 -14.59 11.09 23.01
CA ALA A 347 -15.98 11.33 23.37
C ALA A 347 -16.95 10.38 22.67
N ILE A 348 -16.54 9.74 21.58
CA ILE A 348 -17.35 8.73 20.89
C ILE A 348 -17.24 7.42 21.69
N PRO A 349 -18.37 6.80 22.09
CA PRO A 349 -18.35 5.52 22.80
C PRO A 349 -17.59 4.44 22.02
N ALA A 350 -16.83 3.61 22.70
CA ALA A 350 -16.01 2.56 22.09
C ALA A 350 -16.80 1.65 21.14
N ALA A 351 -18.03 1.28 21.50
CA ALA A 351 -18.90 0.49 20.62
C ALA A 351 -19.24 1.19 19.30
N GLU A 352 -19.32 2.53 19.28
CA GLU A 352 -19.58 3.31 18.08
C GLU A 352 -18.30 3.60 17.27
N ARG A 353 -17.11 3.44 17.87
CA ARG A 353 -15.81 3.58 17.18
C ARG A 353 -15.38 2.31 16.46
N PHE A 354 -15.96 1.19 16.82
CA PHE A 354 -15.55 -0.14 16.36
C PHE A 354 -15.43 -0.27 14.84
N TYR A 355 -16.32 0.33 14.06
CA TYR A 355 -16.36 0.15 12.61
C TYR A 355 -15.12 0.73 11.89
N TYR A 356 -14.52 1.80 12.40
CA TYR A 356 -13.34 2.39 11.80
C TYR A 356 -12.03 2.03 12.55
N GLU A 357 -12.06 1.81 13.84
CA GLU A 357 -10.90 1.39 14.62
C GLU A 357 -10.42 0.00 14.19
N ARG A 358 -11.35 -0.92 13.99
CA ARG A 358 -11.02 -2.29 13.57
C ARG A 358 -10.42 -2.34 12.16
N GLN A 359 -10.80 -1.42 11.31
CA GLN A 359 -10.43 -1.41 9.91
C GLN A 359 -9.02 -0.86 9.64
N GLY A 360 -8.42 -0.18 10.60
CA GLY A 360 -7.03 0.27 10.51
C GLY A 360 -5.99 -0.85 10.56
N CYS A 361 -6.39 -2.11 10.78
CA CYS A 361 -5.48 -3.23 10.96
C CYS A 361 -5.27 -4.05 9.70
N PHE A 362 -4.02 -4.40 9.44
CA PHE A 362 -3.63 -5.12 8.23
C PHE A 362 -4.04 -6.62 8.21
N GLN A 363 -4.42 -7.22 9.33
CA GLN A 363 -4.73 -8.65 9.37
C GLN A 363 -6.08 -8.94 9.99
N HIS A 364 -7.04 -9.33 9.16
CA HIS A 364 -8.39 -9.69 9.57
C HIS A 364 -8.49 -10.94 10.42
N ASN A 365 -7.55 -11.86 10.27
CA ASN A 365 -7.67 -13.19 10.83
C ASN A 365 -7.09 -13.32 12.25
N ASN A 366 -6.54 -12.25 12.80
CA ASN A 366 -6.01 -12.25 14.15
C ASN A 366 -6.77 -11.23 14.99
N PRO A 367 -7.17 -11.59 16.21
CA PRO A 367 -7.52 -10.59 17.20
C PRO A 367 -6.35 -9.62 17.33
N SER A 368 -6.55 -8.42 16.84
CA SER A 368 -5.46 -7.44 16.82
C SER A 368 -5.65 -6.41 17.88
N ILE A 369 -4.56 -6.01 18.48
CA ILE A 369 -4.49 -4.80 19.29
C ILE A 369 -4.31 -3.66 18.29
N ASN A 370 -5.39 -3.09 17.86
CA ASN A 370 -5.37 -2.05 16.85
C ASN A 370 -5.36 -0.67 17.43
N ASP A 371 -5.40 -0.64 18.70
CA ASP A 371 -5.67 0.55 19.41
C ASP A 371 -4.46 0.90 20.24
N LEU A 372 -3.81 1.96 19.83
CA LEU A 372 -2.70 2.55 20.57
C LEU A 372 -3.19 3.47 21.70
N GLY A 373 -4.47 3.37 22.05
CA GLY A 373 -5.08 4.19 23.10
C GLY A 373 -5.26 5.66 22.73
N ARG A 374 -4.78 6.06 21.59
CA ARG A 374 -4.90 7.41 21.04
C ARG A 374 -5.01 7.37 19.53
N ASP A 375 -5.46 8.47 18.96
CA ASP A 375 -5.60 8.57 17.51
C ASP A 375 -4.24 8.58 16.82
N VAL A 376 -3.94 7.52 16.08
CA VAL A 376 -2.66 7.34 15.39
C VAL A 376 -2.38 8.44 14.36
N LEU A 377 -3.40 9.10 13.81
CA LEU A 377 -3.20 10.22 12.90
C LEU A 377 -2.42 11.36 13.55
N PHE A 378 -2.60 11.58 14.85
CA PHE A 378 -1.82 12.57 15.59
C PHE A 378 -0.35 12.19 15.81
N GLU A 379 0.00 10.91 15.63
CA GLU A 379 1.40 10.47 15.61
C GLU A 379 2.04 10.63 14.23
N LEU A 380 1.23 10.44 13.18
CA LEU A 380 1.72 10.47 11.80
C LEU A 380 1.79 11.89 11.23
N ILE A 381 0.87 12.77 11.62
CA ILE A 381 0.72 14.10 11.06
C ILE A 381 1.03 15.13 12.15
N SER A 382 2.26 15.62 12.18
CA SER A 382 2.62 16.71 13.10
C SER A 382 1.97 18.03 12.69
N ARG A 383 1.79 18.94 13.66
CA ARG A 383 1.23 20.27 13.38
C ARG A 383 2.01 21.04 12.31
N PRO A 384 3.36 21.16 12.36
CA PRO A 384 4.11 21.87 11.31
C PRO A 384 3.93 21.26 9.92
N ALA A 385 3.81 19.93 9.81
CA ALA A 385 3.52 19.26 8.56
C ALA A 385 2.10 19.58 8.07
N ALA A 386 1.10 19.49 8.96
CA ALA A 386 -0.28 19.81 8.65
C ALA A 386 -0.45 21.27 8.19
N ASP A 387 0.15 22.22 8.90
CA ASP A 387 0.10 23.65 8.58
C ASP A 387 0.67 23.97 7.19
N LYS A 388 1.66 23.19 6.72
CA LYS A 388 2.20 23.30 5.35
C LYS A 388 1.32 22.60 4.31
N MET A 389 0.73 21.45 4.65
CA MET A 389 -0.02 20.67 3.68
C MET A 389 -1.38 21.27 3.32
N VAL A 390 -2.11 21.84 4.29
CA VAL A 390 -3.44 22.44 4.02
C VAL A 390 -3.40 23.45 2.88
N PRO A 391 -2.50 24.46 2.87
CA PRO A 391 -2.39 25.38 1.74
C PRO A 391 -2.05 24.71 0.40
N ARG A 392 -1.30 23.59 0.41
CA ARG A 392 -0.99 22.83 -0.82
C ARG A 392 -2.23 22.21 -1.44
N PHE A 393 -3.10 21.67 -0.60
CA PHE A 393 -4.41 21.21 -1.07
C PHE A 393 -5.24 22.36 -1.62
N ASP A 394 -5.37 23.45 -0.87
CA ASP A 394 -6.28 24.56 -1.18
C ASP A 394 -5.82 25.39 -2.41
N ARG A 395 -4.52 25.59 -2.59
CA ARG A 395 -3.98 26.46 -3.63
C ARG A 395 -3.47 25.71 -4.85
N GLU A 396 -3.04 24.46 -4.68
CA GLU A 396 -2.38 23.72 -5.74
C GLU A 396 -3.23 22.57 -6.27
N LEU A 397 -3.64 21.64 -5.43
CA LEU A 397 -4.31 20.42 -5.89
C LEU A 397 -5.78 20.66 -6.25
N LEU A 398 -6.59 21.16 -5.31
CA LEU A 398 -8.05 21.29 -5.53
C LEU A 398 -8.41 22.20 -6.71
N PRO A 399 -7.71 23.35 -6.95
CA PRO A 399 -7.96 24.16 -8.15
C PRO A 399 -7.63 23.43 -9.46
N ARG A 400 -6.60 22.55 -9.48
CA ARG A 400 -6.25 21.74 -10.66
C ARG A 400 -7.31 20.68 -10.93
N ILE A 401 -7.80 20.03 -9.89
CA ILE A 401 -8.95 19.11 -10.01
C ILE A 401 -10.17 19.86 -10.59
N ALA A 402 -10.51 21.02 -10.03
CA ALA A 402 -11.62 21.83 -10.50
C ALA A 402 -11.46 22.26 -11.98
N LYS A 403 -10.22 22.58 -12.41
CA LYS A 403 -9.91 22.88 -13.81
C LYS A 403 -10.20 21.66 -14.72
N ALA A 404 -9.75 20.46 -14.30
CA ALA A 404 -9.99 19.22 -15.02
C ALA A 404 -11.49 18.88 -15.07
N GLU A 405 -12.21 18.99 -13.95
CA GLU A 405 -13.67 18.79 -13.89
C GLU A 405 -14.43 19.73 -14.81
N LYS A 406 -14.08 21.02 -14.81
CA LYS A 406 -14.69 22.02 -15.70
C LYS A 406 -14.48 21.68 -17.17
N PHE A 407 -13.26 21.26 -17.53
CA PHE A 407 -12.93 20.85 -18.89
C PHE A 407 -13.73 19.62 -19.33
N VAL A 408 -13.75 18.56 -18.49
CA VAL A 408 -14.50 17.33 -18.77
C VAL A 408 -15.99 17.59 -18.88
N ALA A 409 -16.56 18.39 -17.96
CA ALA A 409 -17.99 18.74 -18.01
C ALA A 409 -18.38 19.53 -19.27
N ALA A 410 -17.51 20.47 -19.69
CA ALA A 410 -17.74 21.22 -20.92
C ALA A 410 -17.66 20.32 -22.18
N THR A 411 -16.71 19.36 -22.19
CA THR A 411 -16.55 18.42 -23.30
C THR A 411 -17.72 17.43 -23.35
N LEU A 412 -18.16 16.93 -22.19
CA LEU A 412 -19.32 16.03 -22.10
C LEU A 412 -20.59 16.66 -22.72
N LYS A 413 -20.80 17.96 -22.55
CA LYS A 413 -21.89 18.68 -23.21
C LYS A 413 -21.73 18.73 -24.73
N LYS A 414 -20.51 18.85 -25.24
CA LYS A 414 -20.23 18.91 -26.68
C LYS A 414 -20.38 17.57 -27.40
N CYS A 415 -20.14 16.46 -26.69
CA CYS A 415 -20.26 15.11 -27.24
C CYS A 415 -21.61 14.43 -26.96
N ALA A 416 -22.64 15.19 -26.53
CA ALA A 416 -23.96 14.65 -26.17
C ALA A 416 -24.63 13.79 -27.25
N ASN A 417 -24.33 14.05 -28.53
CA ASN A 417 -24.84 13.30 -29.68
C ASN A 417 -23.96 12.11 -30.08
N ASP A 418 -22.81 11.91 -29.41
CA ASP A 418 -21.90 10.79 -29.64
C ASP A 418 -21.93 9.87 -28.42
N THR A 419 -22.60 8.73 -28.56
CA THR A 419 -22.80 7.77 -27.45
C THR A 419 -21.48 7.25 -26.90
N GLN A 420 -20.50 6.97 -27.78
CA GLN A 420 -19.20 6.45 -27.39
C GLN A 420 -18.42 7.49 -26.57
N ALA A 421 -18.27 8.69 -27.11
CA ALA A 421 -17.57 9.77 -26.45
C ALA A 421 -18.26 10.17 -25.13
N THR A 422 -19.61 10.20 -25.12
CA THR A 422 -20.39 10.47 -23.91
C THR A 422 -20.09 9.48 -22.80
N ALA A 423 -20.02 8.18 -23.11
CA ALA A 423 -19.69 7.14 -22.12
C ALA A 423 -18.28 7.34 -21.55
N VAL A 424 -17.29 7.63 -22.40
CA VAL A 424 -15.89 7.87 -22.01
C VAL A 424 -15.76 9.07 -21.07
N PHE A 425 -16.36 10.20 -21.45
CA PHE A 425 -16.27 11.42 -20.62
C PHE A 425 -17.12 11.36 -19.36
N ALA A 426 -18.21 10.59 -19.36
CA ALA A 426 -18.99 10.33 -18.13
C ALA A 426 -18.19 9.49 -17.13
N ASP A 427 -17.54 8.41 -17.58
CA ASP A 427 -16.64 7.61 -16.75
C ASP A 427 -15.50 8.46 -16.16
N LEU A 428 -14.84 9.26 -16.99
CA LEU A 428 -13.75 10.13 -16.55
C LEU A 428 -14.22 11.21 -15.56
N ARG A 429 -15.40 11.78 -15.76
CA ARG A 429 -16.03 12.73 -14.82
C ARG A 429 -16.22 12.09 -13.46
N ASP A 430 -16.73 10.87 -13.42
CA ASP A 430 -17.04 10.20 -12.16
C ASP A 430 -15.76 9.80 -11.42
N ARG A 431 -14.71 9.39 -12.12
CA ARG A 431 -13.38 9.16 -11.51
C ARG A 431 -12.74 10.43 -10.96
N LEU A 432 -12.87 11.55 -11.67
CA LEU A 432 -12.43 12.85 -11.18
C LEU A 432 -13.17 13.28 -9.91
N ARG A 433 -14.49 13.04 -9.85
CA ARG A 433 -15.29 13.29 -8.64
C ARG A 433 -14.83 12.42 -7.48
N GLY A 434 -14.61 11.13 -7.71
CA GLY A 434 -14.05 10.23 -6.69
C GLY A 434 -12.70 10.73 -6.18
N TYR A 435 -11.81 11.14 -7.07
CA TYR A 435 -10.52 11.71 -6.72
C TYR A 435 -10.65 13.03 -5.96
N ARG A 436 -11.58 13.91 -6.33
CA ARG A 436 -11.87 15.14 -5.59
C ARG A 436 -12.34 14.84 -4.16
N HIS A 437 -13.25 13.88 -3.98
CA HIS A 437 -13.70 13.46 -2.65
C HIS A 437 -12.53 12.93 -1.81
N TRP A 438 -11.65 12.14 -2.41
CA TRP A 438 -10.43 11.65 -1.76
C TRP A 438 -9.51 12.79 -1.32
N ALA A 439 -9.16 13.69 -2.24
CA ALA A 439 -8.31 14.83 -1.97
C ALA A 439 -8.90 15.76 -0.90
N THR A 440 -10.21 15.98 -0.92
CA THR A 440 -10.92 16.81 0.06
C THR A 440 -10.87 16.16 1.45
N THR A 441 -11.07 14.86 1.56
CA THR A 441 -10.92 14.15 2.84
C THR A 441 -9.49 14.23 3.38
N LEU A 442 -8.47 14.02 2.54
CA LEU A 442 -7.07 14.16 2.96
C LEU A 442 -6.75 15.57 3.47
N ARG A 443 -7.26 16.58 2.78
CA ARG A 443 -7.17 17.97 3.20
C ARG A 443 -7.86 18.19 4.55
N SER A 444 -9.06 17.64 4.72
CA SER A 444 -9.85 17.79 5.95
C SER A 444 -9.20 17.10 7.14
N VAL A 445 -8.66 15.88 6.96
CA VAL A 445 -7.87 15.16 7.97
C VAL A 445 -6.66 15.98 8.40
N THR A 446 -5.94 16.53 7.43
CA THR A 446 -4.76 17.36 7.70
C THR A 446 -5.13 18.62 8.47
N ALA A 447 -6.21 19.31 8.06
CA ALA A 447 -6.71 20.50 8.75
C ALA A 447 -7.24 20.20 10.15
N TRP A 448 -7.86 19.04 10.32
CA TRP A 448 -8.33 18.55 11.61
C TRP A 448 -7.16 18.35 12.57
N CYS A 449 -6.09 17.67 12.16
CA CYS A 449 -4.88 17.54 12.97
C CYS A 449 -4.28 18.91 13.33
N SER A 450 -4.14 19.83 12.36
CA SER A 450 -3.66 21.19 12.61
C SER A 450 -4.54 21.95 13.62
N GLY A 451 -5.86 21.86 13.45
CA GLY A 451 -6.84 22.55 14.32
C GLY A 451 -6.81 22.06 15.76
N VAL A 452 -6.79 20.72 15.95
CA VAL A 452 -6.73 20.11 17.28
C VAL A 452 -5.41 20.46 17.98
N TYR A 453 -4.27 20.26 17.34
CA TYR A 453 -2.97 20.65 17.89
C TYR A 453 -2.88 22.13 18.17
N GLY A 454 -3.32 22.95 17.22
CA GLY A 454 -3.31 24.41 17.38
C GLY A 454 -4.11 24.87 18.59
N TYR A 455 -5.27 24.26 18.85
CA TYR A 455 -6.05 24.52 20.06
C TYR A 455 -5.30 24.11 21.34
N LEU A 456 -4.77 22.89 21.38
CA LEU A 456 -4.11 22.34 22.57
C LEU A 456 -2.83 23.09 22.93
N GLU A 457 -2.09 23.59 21.95
CA GLU A 457 -0.86 24.37 22.13
C GLU A 457 -1.11 25.86 22.38
N SER A 458 -2.34 26.33 22.22
CA SER A 458 -2.70 27.73 22.38
C SER A 458 -2.56 28.21 23.83
N LYS A 459 -1.83 29.31 24.03
CA LYS A 459 -1.62 29.93 25.33
C LYS A 459 -2.71 30.96 25.71
N THR A 460 -3.45 31.48 24.74
CA THR A 460 -4.47 32.49 24.96
C THR A 460 -5.85 32.07 24.49
N ALA A 461 -6.91 32.62 25.09
CA ALA A 461 -8.28 32.38 24.68
C ALA A 461 -8.55 32.83 23.22
N ALA A 462 -7.89 33.88 22.75
CA ALA A 462 -8.03 34.32 21.37
C ALA A 462 -7.44 33.30 20.37
N GLN A 463 -6.27 32.75 20.67
CA GLN A 463 -5.66 31.68 19.86
C GLN A 463 -6.55 30.44 19.85
N LYS A 464 -7.07 30.01 21.01
CA LYS A 464 -8.01 28.86 21.10
C LYS A 464 -9.22 29.06 20.20
N ARG A 465 -9.89 30.21 20.30
CA ARG A 465 -11.05 30.53 19.45
C ARG A 465 -10.71 30.52 17.96
N ARG A 466 -9.53 31.02 17.57
CA ARG A 466 -9.08 30.96 16.16
C ARG A 466 -8.96 29.51 15.69
N HIS A 467 -8.34 28.64 16.47
CA HIS A 467 -8.18 27.23 16.10
C HIS A 467 -9.49 26.44 16.15
N GLU A 468 -10.38 26.75 17.09
CA GLU A 468 -11.74 26.20 17.10
C GLU A 468 -12.49 26.56 15.81
N LYS A 469 -12.47 27.82 15.39
CA LYS A 469 -13.10 28.26 14.14
C LYS A 469 -12.51 27.55 12.92
N PHE A 470 -11.19 27.42 12.87
CA PHE A 470 -10.50 26.70 11.79
C PHE A 470 -10.91 25.21 11.77
N LEU A 471 -10.94 24.57 12.92
CA LEU A 471 -11.34 23.18 13.07
C LEU A 471 -12.82 22.96 12.67
N GLN A 472 -13.73 23.83 13.09
CA GLN A 472 -15.13 23.74 12.68
C GLN A 472 -15.30 23.88 11.18
N ALA A 473 -14.57 24.78 10.52
CA ALA A 473 -14.60 24.90 9.06
C ALA A 473 -14.10 23.62 8.36
N ALA A 474 -13.08 22.96 8.92
CA ALA A 474 -12.60 21.68 8.40
C ALA A 474 -13.64 20.55 8.57
N ILE A 475 -14.32 20.52 9.71
CA ILE A 475 -15.41 19.57 10.00
C ILE A 475 -16.59 19.80 9.04
N ASP A 476 -17.01 21.06 8.84
CA ASP A 476 -18.10 21.41 7.94
C ASP A 476 -17.80 20.97 6.50
N LEU A 477 -16.58 21.26 6.02
CA LEU A 477 -16.13 20.85 4.69
C LEU A 477 -16.16 19.32 4.54
N GLU A 478 -15.67 18.59 5.55
CA GLU A 478 -15.68 17.13 5.50
C GLU A 478 -17.09 16.54 5.55
N MET A 479 -17.98 17.14 6.31
CA MET A 479 -19.39 16.70 6.33
C MET A 479 -20.07 16.92 4.97
N GLU A 480 -19.84 18.06 4.32
CA GLU A 480 -20.31 18.33 2.96
C GLU A 480 -19.71 17.33 1.97
N ASN A 481 -18.39 17.14 2.03
CA ASN A 481 -17.68 16.19 1.19
C ASN A 481 -18.18 14.75 1.39
N THR A 482 -18.44 14.35 2.63
CA THR A 482 -18.96 13.01 2.95
C THR A 482 -20.36 12.79 2.39
N ARG A 483 -21.25 13.82 2.42
CA ARG A 483 -22.56 13.74 1.76
C ARG A 483 -22.43 13.57 0.25
N GLY A 484 -21.54 14.35 -0.37
CA GLY A 484 -21.26 14.23 -1.80
C GLY A 484 -20.63 12.88 -2.19
N LEU A 485 -19.72 12.34 -1.36
CA LEU A 485 -19.15 11.01 -1.55
C LEU A 485 -20.21 9.91 -1.43
N LEU A 486 -21.11 10.02 -0.44
CA LEU A 486 -22.21 9.07 -0.25
C LEU A 486 -23.13 9.03 -1.46
N ASP A 487 -23.55 10.19 -1.95
CA ASP A 487 -24.36 10.31 -3.17
C ASP A 487 -23.63 9.73 -4.38
N HIS A 488 -22.35 10.05 -4.53
CA HIS A 488 -21.52 9.53 -5.63
C HIS A 488 -21.34 8.02 -5.55
N PHE A 489 -21.10 7.47 -4.37
CA PHE A 489 -20.94 6.03 -4.15
C PHE A 489 -22.21 5.24 -4.45
N GLU A 490 -23.40 5.79 -4.12
CA GLU A 490 -24.68 5.11 -4.29
C GLU A 490 -25.26 5.26 -5.70
N ASN A 491 -24.95 6.35 -6.40
CA ASN A 491 -25.62 6.72 -7.65
C ASN A 491 -24.73 6.77 -8.90
N SER A 492 -23.41 6.63 -8.74
CA SER A 492 -22.52 6.60 -9.91
C SER A 492 -22.60 5.26 -10.65
N PRO A 493 -22.77 5.28 -11.98
CA PRO A 493 -22.66 4.07 -12.79
C PRO A 493 -21.21 3.58 -12.97
N THR A 494 -20.22 4.41 -12.58
CA THR A 494 -18.80 4.12 -12.72
C THR A 494 -18.26 3.47 -11.47
N GLU A 495 -17.60 2.33 -11.60
CA GLU A 495 -16.79 1.75 -10.54
C GLU A 495 -15.50 2.58 -10.36
N PHE A 496 -15.57 3.65 -9.58
CA PHE A 496 -14.43 4.54 -9.36
C PHE A 496 -13.53 4.10 -8.21
N MET A 497 -13.94 3.10 -7.44
CA MET A 497 -13.19 2.55 -6.31
C MET A 497 -13.37 1.04 -6.18
N VAL A 498 -12.42 0.40 -5.52
CA VAL A 498 -12.53 -1.03 -5.18
C VAL A 498 -13.37 -1.21 -3.92
N VAL A 499 -14.28 -2.16 -3.97
CA VAL A 499 -15.12 -2.58 -2.86
C VAL A 499 -14.91 -4.07 -2.60
N SER A 500 -14.66 -4.44 -1.34
CA SER A 500 -14.56 -5.85 -0.93
C SER A 500 -15.94 -6.44 -0.67
N GLU A 501 -16.14 -7.67 -1.08
CA GLU A 501 -17.36 -8.43 -0.76
C GLU A 501 -17.31 -9.16 0.59
N THR A 502 -16.13 -9.69 0.93
CA THR A 502 -15.97 -10.65 2.02
C THR A 502 -15.40 -10.06 3.29
N GLY A 503 -15.02 -8.82 3.25
CA GLY A 503 -14.40 -8.15 4.39
C GLY A 503 -13.65 -6.94 3.95
N GLU A 504 -13.09 -6.29 4.90
CA GLU A 504 -12.38 -5.06 4.70
C GLU A 504 -10.90 -5.28 4.93
N SER A 505 -10.13 -4.82 3.99
CA SER A 505 -8.70 -4.66 4.16
C SER A 505 -8.41 -3.22 4.52
N THR A 506 -7.18 -2.93 4.84
CA THR A 506 -6.72 -1.59 5.15
C THR A 506 -6.97 -0.59 4.02
N PHE A 507 -6.93 -1.06 2.76
CA PHE A 507 -7.02 -0.23 1.57
C PHE A 507 -8.39 -0.31 0.90
N ILE A 508 -9.19 -1.32 1.23
CA ILE A 508 -10.42 -1.64 0.54
C ILE A 508 -11.58 -1.51 1.52
N TYR A 509 -12.56 -0.73 1.15
CA TYR A 509 -13.81 -0.60 1.89
C TYR A 509 -14.76 -1.72 1.53
N GLY A 510 -15.60 -2.13 2.49
CA GLY A 510 -16.65 -3.10 2.26
C GLY A 510 -17.91 -2.50 1.63
N LYS A 511 -18.84 -3.36 1.26
CA LYS A 511 -20.17 -2.98 0.75
C LYS A 511 -20.94 -2.06 1.72
N ASN A 512 -20.55 -2.05 2.98
CA ASN A 512 -21.16 -1.24 4.03
C ASN A 512 -20.65 0.22 4.06
N LEU A 513 -19.81 0.65 3.12
CA LEU A 513 -19.27 2.01 3.12
C LEU A 513 -20.36 3.07 3.24
N GLY A 514 -21.46 2.95 2.50
CA GLY A 514 -22.59 3.90 2.62
C GLY A 514 -23.15 4.00 4.03
N THR A 515 -23.29 2.87 4.73
CA THR A 515 -23.70 2.84 6.14
C THR A 515 -22.65 3.50 7.05
N HIS A 516 -21.36 3.25 6.79
CA HIS A 516 -20.28 3.88 7.54
C HIS A 516 -20.25 5.40 7.34
N LEU A 517 -20.44 5.88 6.12
CA LEU A 517 -20.51 7.32 5.82
C LEU A 517 -21.70 7.99 6.53
N ARG A 518 -22.87 7.36 6.56
CA ARG A 518 -24.01 7.86 7.35
C ARG A 518 -23.70 7.89 8.85
N THR A 519 -23.04 6.85 9.36
CA THR A 519 -22.60 6.81 10.76
C THR A 519 -21.59 7.90 11.06
N LYS A 520 -20.60 8.11 10.18
CA LYS A 520 -19.65 9.21 10.26
C LYS A 520 -20.34 10.55 10.37
N LEU A 521 -21.29 10.85 9.47
CA LEU A 521 -22.05 12.10 9.48
C LEU A 521 -22.80 12.30 10.80
N ARG A 522 -23.50 11.27 11.29
CA ARG A 522 -24.22 11.30 12.56
C ARG A 522 -23.29 11.57 13.75
N LEU A 523 -22.15 10.90 13.79
CA LEU A 523 -21.17 11.10 14.86
C LEU A 523 -20.53 12.48 14.79
N MET A 524 -20.17 12.95 13.60
CA MET A 524 -19.64 14.29 13.42
C MET A 524 -20.64 15.35 13.88
N GLU A 525 -21.90 15.25 13.48
CA GLU A 525 -22.95 16.17 13.93
C GLU A 525 -23.10 16.17 15.47
N LYS A 526 -23.11 14.99 16.09
CA LYS A 526 -23.28 14.85 17.54
C LYS A 526 -22.11 15.40 18.35
N TYR A 527 -20.88 15.24 17.86
CA TYR A 527 -19.67 15.52 18.65
C TYR A 527 -18.86 16.72 18.15
N ARG A 528 -19.25 17.38 17.06
CA ARG A 528 -18.49 18.47 16.44
C ARG A 528 -18.17 19.65 17.35
N HIS A 529 -18.96 19.92 18.37
CA HIS A 529 -18.79 21.05 19.28
C HIS A 529 -18.05 20.70 20.59
N ARG A 530 -17.50 19.50 20.69
CA ARG A 530 -16.66 19.11 21.83
C ARG A 530 -15.38 19.94 21.85
N LYS A 531 -14.79 20.10 23.02
CA LYS A 531 -13.47 20.72 23.14
C LYS A 531 -12.41 19.77 22.63
N PRO A 532 -11.41 20.26 21.87
CA PRO A 532 -10.31 19.43 21.39
C PRO A 532 -9.56 18.75 22.53
N ARG A 533 -9.38 17.43 22.35
CA ARG A 533 -8.65 16.58 23.29
C ARG A 533 -7.94 15.47 22.54
N ILE A 534 -6.74 15.13 23.01
CA ILE A 534 -5.99 13.92 22.62
C ILE A 534 -5.64 13.20 23.93
N ASP A 535 -6.05 11.95 24.05
CA ASP A 535 -5.63 11.11 25.16
C ASP A 535 -4.22 10.61 24.89
N ARG A 536 -3.26 11.03 25.71
CA ARG A 536 -1.84 10.65 25.61
C ARG A 536 -1.41 9.60 26.61
N ASP A 537 -2.29 9.28 27.55
CA ASP A 537 -1.94 8.43 28.69
C ASP A 537 -2.22 6.95 28.39
N ILE A 538 -3.13 6.66 27.50
CA ILE A 538 -3.48 5.31 27.11
C ILE A 538 -2.59 4.87 25.96
N LEU A 539 -1.74 3.87 26.18
CA LEU A 539 -0.90 3.27 25.14
C LEU A 539 -1.58 2.12 24.41
N TRP A 540 -2.41 1.37 25.14
CA TRP A 540 -3.03 0.15 24.64
C TRP A 540 -4.43 -0.04 25.18
N ARG A 541 -5.34 -0.40 24.31
CA ARG A 541 -6.67 -0.91 24.66
C ARG A 541 -7.14 -1.87 23.56
N PRO A 542 -8.02 -2.82 23.86
CA PRO A 542 -8.65 -3.64 22.83
C PRO A 542 -9.52 -2.77 21.93
N ALA A 543 -9.50 -3.03 20.64
CA ALA A 543 -10.48 -2.45 19.74
C ALA A 543 -11.90 -2.87 20.18
N ALA A 544 -12.84 -1.95 20.12
CA ALA A 544 -14.21 -2.21 20.54
C ALA A 544 -14.82 -3.39 19.76
N GLY A 545 -15.50 -4.30 20.48
CA GLY A 545 -16.13 -5.47 19.89
C GLY A 545 -15.16 -6.58 19.43
N VAL A 546 -13.86 -6.45 19.66
CA VAL A 546 -12.91 -7.54 19.47
C VAL A 546 -12.79 -8.34 20.75
N PRO A 547 -13.21 -9.61 20.76
CA PRO A 547 -13.08 -10.42 21.96
C PRO A 547 -11.60 -10.68 22.27
N TRP A 548 -11.27 -10.71 23.56
CA TRP A 548 -9.98 -11.19 23.99
C TRP A 548 -9.85 -12.68 23.69
N PRO A 549 -8.69 -13.16 23.26
CA PRO A 549 -8.45 -14.58 23.15
C PRO A 549 -8.69 -15.26 24.50
N GLU A 550 -9.35 -16.41 24.48
CA GLU A 550 -9.53 -17.23 25.67
C GLU A 550 -8.17 -17.54 26.33
N GLY A 551 -8.12 -17.44 27.64
CA GLY A 551 -6.90 -17.67 28.42
C GLY A 551 -5.95 -16.47 28.54
N LEU A 552 -6.25 -15.32 27.94
CA LEU A 552 -5.54 -14.07 28.21
C LEU A 552 -6.32 -13.26 29.25
N ASP A 553 -6.07 -13.50 30.50
CA ASP A 553 -6.55 -12.61 31.55
C ASP A 553 -5.54 -11.47 31.76
N LEU A 554 -5.88 -10.28 31.30
CA LEU A 554 -5.07 -9.07 31.52
C LEU A 554 -5.48 -8.31 32.77
N LYS A 555 -6.32 -8.90 33.62
CA LYS A 555 -6.63 -8.35 34.94
C LYS A 555 -5.65 -8.80 36.01
N ALA A 556 -4.71 -9.65 35.66
CA ALA A 556 -3.68 -10.04 36.59
C ALA A 556 -2.60 -8.96 36.60
N ASP A 557 -2.58 -8.19 37.67
CA ASP A 557 -1.56 -7.27 38.21
C ASP A 557 -1.60 -5.86 37.70
#